data_7ab881d9a3d2560a51e80929dfd9a230
#
_entry.id   7ab881d9a3d2560a51e80929dfd9a230
#
_cell.length_a   1.000
_cell.length_b   1.000
_cell.length_c   1.000
_cell.angle_alpha   90.00
_cell.angle_beta   90.00
_cell.angle_gamma   90.00
#
_symmetry.space_group_name_H-M   'P 1'
#
loop_
_entity.id
_entity.type
_entity.pdbx_description
1 polymer ?
#
loop_
_entity_poly.entity_id
_entity_poly.type
_entity_poly.pdbx_seq_one_letter_code
_entity_poly.pdbx_strand_id
1 'polypeptide(L)'
;HDLSGYVKQLKALLKENGKLFIAVPNYTAKDAAIYKEFWAGYDVPRHLYHFSPRSMKVLIEKNGLQLLQHKPMWYDSFYISLLSSKYKNGRVNLIAAFVNGLRSNYNAIGDVKKCSSVIYIIGKNYCAN
;
A
#
# COMPACT_ATOMS: atom_id res chain seq x y z
N HIS A 1 4.21 -1.84 -19.92
CA HIS A 1 4.40 -1.62 -18.49
C HIS A 1 5.09 -2.81 -17.82
N ASP A 2 6.41 -2.72 -17.69
CA ASP A 2 7.28 -3.78 -17.14
C ASP A 2 7.56 -3.52 -15.65
N LEU A 3 6.65 -4.00 -14.79
CA LEU A 3 6.79 -3.87 -13.33
C LEU A 3 8.07 -4.55 -12.80
N SER A 4 8.40 -5.72 -13.36
CA SER A 4 9.59 -6.48 -12.95
C SER A 4 10.88 -5.78 -13.36
N GLY A 5 10.93 -5.22 -14.56
CA GLY A 5 12.04 -4.38 -15.03
C GLY A 5 12.24 -3.15 -14.15
N TYR A 6 11.14 -2.52 -13.72
CA TYR A 6 11.20 -1.37 -12.80
C TYR A 6 11.83 -1.75 -11.45
N VAL A 7 11.39 -2.88 -10.88
CA VAL A 7 11.96 -3.37 -9.60
C VAL A 7 13.44 -3.74 -9.75
N LYS A 8 13.85 -4.31 -10.90
CA LYS A 8 15.26 -4.60 -11.19
C LYS A 8 16.11 -3.32 -11.25
N GLN A 9 15.59 -2.26 -11.86
CA GLN A 9 16.28 -0.96 -11.88
C GLN A 9 16.44 -0.39 -10.46
N LEU A 10 15.40 -0.42 -9.65
CA LEU A 10 15.48 0.00 -8.24
C LEU A 10 16.52 -0.82 -7.46
N LYS A 11 16.58 -2.14 -7.69
CA LYS A 11 17.59 -3.01 -7.10
C LYS A 11 19.01 -2.62 -7.51
N ALA A 12 19.22 -2.25 -8.77
CA ALA A 12 20.54 -1.83 -9.26
C ALA A 12 21.03 -0.53 -8.61
N LEU A 13 20.11 0.41 -8.33
CA LEU A 13 20.41 1.66 -7.64
C LEU A 13 20.63 1.49 -6.13
N LEU A 14 20.17 0.38 -5.55
CA LEU A 14 20.25 0.15 -4.12
C LEU A 14 21.68 -0.20 -3.70
N LYS A 15 22.26 0.58 -2.79
CA LYS A 15 23.55 0.26 -2.16
C LYS A 15 23.47 -1.03 -1.36
N GLU A 16 24.62 -1.62 -1.01
CA GLU A 16 24.69 -2.91 -0.32
C GLU A 16 23.89 -2.92 1.00
N ASN A 17 24.13 -1.95 1.86
CA ASN A 17 23.38 -1.76 3.11
C ASN A 17 22.20 -0.78 2.97
N GLY A 18 21.80 -0.46 1.74
CA GLY A 18 20.75 0.48 1.44
C GLY A 18 19.36 -0.09 1.73
N LYS A 19 18.41 0.80 1.97
CA LYS A 19 17.00 0.45 2.13
C LYS A 19 16.17 1.16 1.07
N LEU A 20 15.26 0.41 0.45
CA LEU A 20 14.25 0.93 -0.47
C LEU A 20 12.92 1.02 0.28
N PHE A 21 12.24 2.15 0.16
CA PHE A 21 10.93 2.38 0.74
C PHE A 21 9.91 2.48 -0.40
N ILE A 22 8.92 1.60 -0.39
CA ILE A 22 7.81 1.62 -1.34
C ILE A 22 6.53 1.79 -0.55
N ALA A 23 5.79 2.85 -0.81
CA ALA A 23 4.48 3.11 -0.21
C ALA A 23 3.40 2.98 -1.28
N VAL A 24 2.44 2.10 -1.07
CA VAL A 24 1.34 1.85 -2.02
C VAL A 24 0.04 1.56 -1.29
N PRO A 25 -1.12 1.88 -1.91
CA PRO A 25 -2.42 1.47 -1.44
C PRO A 25 -2.57 -0.05 -1.38
N ASN A 26 -3.30 -0.53 -0.39
CA ASN A 26 -3.59 -1.94 -0.15
C ASN A 26 -5.05 -2.24 -0.47
N TYR A 27 -5.34 -2.81 -1.63
CA TYR A 27 -6.72 -3.09 -2.06
C TYR A 27 -7.42 -4.14 -1.19
N THR A 28 -6.70 -4.83 -0.30
CA THR A 28 -7.28 -5.80 0.64
C THR A 28 -7.62 -5.18 2.01
N ALA A 29 -7.45 -3.87 2.16
CA ALA A 29 -7.80 -3.14 3.36
C ALA A 29 -9.33 -3.06 3.55
N LYS A 30 -9.76 -2.79 4.79
CA LYS A 30 -11.19 -2.77 5.13
C LYS A 30 -11.95 -1.64 4.45
N ASP A 31 -11.33 -0.48 4.28
CA ASP A 31 -11.92 0.66 3.58
C ASP A 31 -12.10 0.36 2.08
N ALA A 32 -11.19 -0.38 1.44
CA ALA A 32 -11.39 -0.86 0.08
C ALA A 32 -12.65 -1.74 -0.03
N ALA A 33 -12.87 -2.63 0.94
CA ALA A 33 -14.08 -3.46 0.98
C ALA A 33 -15.37 -2.65 1.25
N ILE A 34 -15.30 -1.55 2.00
CA ILE A 34 -16.43 -0.66 2.30
C ILE A 34 -16.82 0.17 1.08
N TYR A 35 -15.83 0.76 0.39
CA TYR A 35 -16.07 1.67 -0.72
C TYR A 35 -16.17 0.97 -2.08
N LYS A 36 -15.68 -0.27 -2.18
CA LYS A 36 -15.71 -1.09 -3.41
C LYS A 36 -15.11 -0.34 -4.60
N GLU A 37 -15.83 -0.27 -5.73
CA GLU A 37 -15.42 0.44 -6.95
C GLU A 37 -15.16 1.93 -6.76
N PHE A 38 -15.71 2.53 -5.70
CA PHE A 38 -15.50 3.95 -5.36
C PHE A 38 -14.29 4.19 -4.47
N TRP A 39 -13.52 3.13 -4.16
CA TRP A 39 -12.35 3.29 -3.30
C TRP A 39 -11.25 4.09 -4.00
N ALA A 40 -10.90 5.26 -3.42
CA ALA A 40 -9.97 6.21 -4.03
C ALA A 40 -8.53 5.66 -4.15
N GLY A 41 -8.19 4.62 -3.39
CA GLY A 41 -6.87 3.97 -3.49
C GLY A 41 -6.65 3.24 -4.82
N TYR A 42 -7.71 2.98 -5.61
CA TYR A 42 -7.52 2.47 -6.98
C TYR A 42 -6.91 3.53 -7.91
N ASP A 43 -7.31 4.80 -7.77
CA ASP A 43 -6.80 5.94 -8.54
C ASP A 43 -6.56 5.64 -10.03
N VAL A 44 -7.53 5.00 -10.68
CA VAL A 44 -7.48 4.66 -12.10
C VAL A 44 -7.69 5.94 -12.94
N PRO A 45 -6.92 6.18 -14.00
CA PRO A 45 -5.90 5.32 -14.62
C PRO A 45 -4.45 5.55 -14.14
N ARG A 46 -4.20 6.33 -13.09
CA ARG A 46 -2.84 6.62 -12.62
C ARG A 46 -2.17 5.39 -12.01
N HIS A 47 -2.89 4.61 -11.21
CA HIS A 47 -2.41 3.35 -10.68
C HIS A 47 -2.80 2.20 -11.61
N LEU A 48 -1.81 1.66 -12.34
CA LEU A 48 -1.99 0.51 -13.25
C LEU A 48 -1.90 -0.84 -12.52
N TYR A 49 -1.33 -0.85 -11.33
CA TYR A 49 -1.17 -2.05 -10.51
C TYR A 49 -1.74 -1.80 -9.12
N HIS A 50 -2.45 -2.80 -8.61
CA HIS A 50 -2.98 -2.78 -7.26
C HIS A 50 -2.35 -3.90 -6.43
N PHE A 51 -1.85 -3.55 -5.26
CA PHE A 51 -1.06 -4.46 -4.44
C PHE A 51 -1.82 -4.89 -3.18
N SER A 52 -1.61 -6.14 -2.81
CA SER A 52 -1.81 -6.64 -1.45
C SER A 52 -0.45 -6.85 -0.79
N PRO A 53 -0.38 -6.97 0.54
CA PRO A 53 0.88 -7.30 1.21
C PRO A 53 1.50 -8.61 0.72
N ARG A 54 0.67 -9.58 0.35
CA ARG A 54 1.11 -10.87 -0.22
C ARG A 54 1.71 -10.68 -1.62
N SER A 55 1.02 -9.97 -2.52
CA SER A 55 1.51 -9.77 -3.90
C SER A 55 2.78 -8.91 -3.91
N MET A 56 2.89 -7.91 -3.03
CA MET A 56 4.10 -7.12 -2.89
C MET A 56 5.28 -7.99 -2.42
N LYS A 57 5.08 -8.83 -1.40
CA LYS A 57 6.11 -9.76 -0.94
C LYS A 57 6.62 -10.65 -2.09
N VAL A 58 5.71 -11.27 -2.83
CA VAL A 58 6.06 -12.11 -3.99
C VAL A 58 6.84 -11.34 -5.05
N LEU A 59 6.42 -10.10 -5.36
CA LEU A 59 7.10 -9.26 -6.33
C LEU A 59 8.56 -8.99 -5.91
N ILE A 60 8.77 -8.61 -4.66
CA ILE A 60 10.07 -8.28 -4.09
C ILE A 60 10.99 -9.50 -4.10
N GLU A 61 10.52 -10.64 -3.59
CA GLU A 61 11.29 -11.88 -3.49
C GLU A 61 11.66 -12.45 -4.86
N LYS A 62 10.75 -12.43 -5.84
CA LYS A 62 11.01 -12.87 -7.23
C LYS A 62 12.11 -12.05 -7.92
N ASN A 63 12.31 -10.80 -7.51
CA ASN A 63 13.37 -9.94 -8.04
C ASN A 63 14.68 -10.02 -7.20
N GLY A 64 14.78 -10.97 -6.27
CA GLY A 64 15.97 -11.19 -5.45
C GLY A 64 16.25 -10.06 -4.46
N LEU A 65 15.18 -9.47 -3.95
CA LEU A 65 15.17 -8.52 -2.84
C LEU A 65 14.50 -9.17 -1.62
N GLN A 66 14.74 -8.62 -0.45
CA GLN A 66 14.15 -9.08 0.80
C GLN A 66 13.24 -8.00 1.39
N LEU A 67 12.03 -8.41 1.79
CA LEU A 67 11.14 -7.56 2.55
C LEU A 67 11.55 -7.58 4.02
N LEU A 68 12.03 -6.45 4.53
CA LEU A 68 12.55 -6.31 5.90
C LEU A 68 11.43 -5.99 6.89
N GLN A 69 10.53 -5.06 6.52
CA GLN A 69 9.49 -4.56 7.44
C GLN A 69 8.31 -3.98 6.68
N HIS A 70 7.13 -4.01 7.32
CA HIS A 70 5.94 -3.25 6.93
C HIS A 70 5.73 -2.11 7.94
N LYS A 71 5.35 -0.93 7.44
CA LYS A 71 4.89 0.17 8.29
C LYS A 71 3.54 0.71 7.80
N PRO A 72 2.63 1.09 8.69
CA PRO A 72 1.35 1.66 8.30
C PRO A 72 1.49 3.13 7.88
N MET A 73 0.67 3.55 6.93
CA MET A 73 0.46 4.97 6.60
C MET A 73 -0.85 5.44 7.25
N TRP A 74 -0.82 5.79 8.53
CA TRP A 74 -2.02 6.11 9.32
C TRP A 74 -2.87 7.25 8.75
N TYR A 75 -2.22 8.30 8.23
CA TYR A 75 -2.92 9.48 7.71
C TYR A 75 -3.60 9.23 6.36
N ASP A 76 -3.05 8.33 5.58
CA ASP A 76 -3.53 8.04 4.23
C ASP A 76 -4.95 7.44 4.22
N SER A 77 -5.29 6.65 5.24
CA SER A 77 -6.63 6.07 5.41
C SER A 77 -7.73 7.12 5.54
N PHE A 78 -7.45 8.26 6.18
CA PHE A 78 -8.41 9.38 6.28
C PHE A 78 -8.59 10.06 4.93
N TYR A 79 -7.49 10.34 4.23
CA TYR A 79 -7.52 10.97 2.92
C TYR A 79 -8.23 10.09 1.88
N ILE A 80 -7.89 8.81 1.82
CA ILE A 80 -8.54 7.83 0.94
C ILE A 80 -10.03 7.72 1.27
N SER A 81 -10.41 7.64 2.56
CA SER A 81 -11.81 7.57 2.96
C SER A 81 -12.58 8.83 2.58
N LEU A 82 -11.96 10.00 2.68
CA LEU A 82 -12.56 11.28 2.29
C LEU A 82 -12.88 11.32 0.80
N LEU A 83 -11.90 10.98 -0.04
CA LEU A 83 -12.07 10.95 -1.49
C LEU A 83 -13.07 9.87 -1.92
N SER A 84 -12.99 8.68 -1.32
CA SER A 84 -13.92 7.58 -1.59
C SER A 84 -15.36 7.94 -1.27
N SER A 85 -15.57 8.65 -0.16
CA SER A 85 -16.90 9.17 0.20
C SER A 85 -17.45 10.15 -0.85
N LYS A 86 -16.57 11.04 -1.37
CA LYS A 86 -16.93 11.96 -2.45
C LYS A 86 -17.28 11.21 -3.73
N TYR A 87 -16.50 10.23 -4.12
CA TYR A 87 -16.76 9.43 -5.34
C TYR A 87 -18.08 8.66 -5.23
N LYS A 88 -18.37 8.08 -4.07
CA LYS A 88 -19.56 7.26 -3.84
C LYS A 88 -20.85 8.09 -3.77
N ASN A 89 -20.82 9.26 -3.13
CA ASN A 89 -22.01 10.01 -2.74
C ASN A 89 -22.16 11.35 -3.48
N GLY A 90 -21.19 11.73 -4.34
CA GLY A 90 -21.12 13.04 -4.98
C GLY A 90 -20.82 14.20 -4.02
N ARG A 91 -20.80 13.93 -2.72
CA ARG A 91 -20.53 14.91 -1.63
C ARG A 91 -19.52 14.33 -0.63
N VAL A 92 -18.72 15.22 -0.05
CA VAL A 92 -17.81 14.84 1.03
C VAL A 92 -18.62 14.68 2.31
N ASN A 93 -18.63 13.47 2.88
CA ASN A 93 -19.16 13.23 4.22
C ASN A 93 -17.99 13.11 5.20
N LEU A 94 -17.62 14.23 5.83
CA LEU A 94 -16.47 14.30 6.75
C LEU A 94 -16.60 13.34 7.92
N ILE A 95 -17.79 13.21 8.50
CA ILE A 95 -18.04 12.34 9.65
C ILE A 95 -17.85 10.87 9.26
N ALA A 96 -18.50 10.45 8.17
CA ALA A 96 -18.37 9.07 7.69
C ALA A 96 -16.93 8.74 7.26
N ALA A 97 -16.24 9.67 6.60
CA ALA A 97 -14.85 9.50 6.19
C ALA A 97 -13.92 9.38 7.41
N PHE A 98 -14.12 10.19 8.43
CA PHE A 98 -13.36 10.13 9.67
C PHE A 98 -13.57 8.81 10.42
N VAL A 99 -14.85 8.40 10.60
CA VAL A 99 -15.17 7.12 11.24
C VAL A 99 -14.59 5.93 10.49
N ASN A 100 -14.70 5.92 9.15
CA ASN A 100 -14.14 4.84 8.34
C ASN A 100 -12.61 4.81 8.37
N GLY A 101 -11.95 5.99 8.36
CA GLY A 101 -10.51 6.11 8.55
C GLY A 101 -10.05 5.57 9.91
N LEU A 102 -10.76 5.93 10.99
CA LEU A 102 -10.50 5.39 12.33
C LEU A 102 -10.69 3.86 12.37
N ARG A 103 -11.77 3.34 11.79
CA ARG A 103 -12.03 1.89 11.73
C ARG A 103 -10.94 1.16 10.94
N SER A 104 -10.47 1.74 9.84
CA SER A 104 -9.37 1.19 9.06
C SER A 104 -8.08 1.15 9.90
N ASN A 105 -7.74 2.24 10.55
CA ASN A 105 -6.56 2.32 11.42
C ASN A 105 -6.66 1.39 12.63
N TYR A 106 -7.81 1.30 13.29
CA TYR A 106 -8.01 0.39 14.41
C TYR A 106 -7.73 -1.08 14.02
N ASN A 107 -8.19 -1.51 12.84
CA ASN A 107 -7.89 -2.86 12.34
C ASN A 107 -6.39 -3.07 12.01
N ALA A 108 -5.66 -1.98 11.73
CA ALA A 108 -4.24 -2.03 11.44
C ALA A 108 -3.34 -2.01 12.68
N ILE A 109 -3.88 -1.69 13.88
CA ILE A 109 -3.12 -1.71 15.15
C ILE A 109 -2.62 -3.13 15.45
N GLY A 110 -3.45 -4.15 15.24
CA GLY A 110 -3.07 -5.54 15.45
C GLY A 110 -2.34 -6.19 14.27
N ASP A 111 -2.49 -5.63 13.06
CA ASP A 111 -1.87 -6.16 11.85
C ASP A 111 -1.71 -5.05 10.79
N VAL A 112 -0.50 -4.54 10.67
CA VAL A 112 -0.13 -3.48 9.71
C VAL A 112 -0.56 -3.80 8.27
N LYS A 113 -0.65 -5.09 7.91
CA LYS A 113 -1.07 -5.54 6.57
C LYS A 113 -2.54 -5.22 6.27
N LYS A 114 -3.32 -4.79 7.27
CA LYS A 114 -4.72 -4.38 7.12
C LYS A 114 -4.89 -2.87 6.94
N CYS A 115 -3.78 -2.11 6.97
CA CYS A 115 -3.82 -0.67 6.75
C CYS A 115 -4.21 -0.35 5.30
N SER A 116 -4.87 0.79 5.12
CA SER A 116 -5.28 1.32 3.80
C SER A 116 -4.12 1.48 2.83
N SER A 117 -3.00 1.99 3.33
CA SER A 117 -1.73 2.05 2.60
C SER A 117 -0.60 1.53 3.48
N VAL A 118 0.33 0.82 2.86
CA VAL A 118 1.45 0.17 3.56
C VAL A 118 2.77 0.64 2.97
N ILE A 119 3.71 0.97 3.85
CA ILE A 119 5.10 1.22 3.51
C ILE A 119 5.87 -0.09 3.66
N TYR A 120 6.50 -0.52 2.59
CA TYR A 120 7.38 -1.69 2.55
C TYR A 120 8.83 -1.23 2.64
N ILE A 121 9.57 -1.71 3.63
CA ILE A 121 11.00 -1.48 3.77
C ILE A 121 11.71 -2.72 3.25
N ILE A 122 12.55 -2.51 2.23
CA ILE A 122 13.11 -3.57 1.42
C ILE A 122 14.63 -3.41 1.39
N GLY A 123 15.36 -4.51 1.46
CA GLY A 123 16.81 -4.57 1.33
C GLY A 123 17.26 -5.55 0.27
N LYS A 124 18.55 -5.57 -0.01
CA LYS A 124 19.16 -6.66 -0.78
C LYS A 124 19.07 -7.95 0.02
N ASN A 125 18.87 -9.06 -0.68
CA ASN A 125 18.94 -10.39 -0.07
C ASN A 125 20.43 -10.75 0.09
N TYR A 126 20.90 -10.77 1.31
CA TYR A 126 22.22 -11.32 1.58
C TYR A 126 22.09 -12.84 1.63
N CYS A 127 22.47 -13.53 0.54
CA CYS A 127 22.80 -14.93 0.70
C CYS A 127 24.00 -14.96 1.64
N ALA A 128 23.82 -15.43 2.87
CA ALA A 128 24.94 -15.81 3.71
C ALA A 128 25.68 -16.92 2.96
N ASN A 129 26.87 -16.58 2.46
CA ASN A 129 27.84 -17.58 1.98
C ASN A 129 28.32 -18.39 3.15
#